data_82b2e77812c4d03ab17c598674c39611
#
_entry.id   82b2e77812c4d03ab17c598674c39611
#
_cell.length_a   1.000
_cell.length_b   1.000
_cell.length_c   1.000
_cell.angle_alpha   90.00
_cell.angle_beta   90.00
_cell.angle_gamma   90.00
#
_symmetry.space_group_name_H-M   'P 1'
#
loop_
_entity.id
_entity.type
_entity.pdbx_description
1 polymer ?
#
loop_
_entity_poly.entity_id
_entity_poly.type
_entity_poly.pdbx_seq_one_letter_code
_entity_poly.pdbx_strand_id
1 'polypeptide(L)'
;MHEPTHPHPHALITHPHPAPPHPPHLNGSSAALPTTPGNLSNGSNHAHTVANQIVSPVVVPNAPPTNGVAPTPSSVIHKLAVANEQTWLLIGRVAEQMGDLEHAITAYENALRHNPMSLPGLTQVAGIARIKENYPKAIEYFQRVLQLQEDNGEVWSALGHCYLMQDDLQKAYSAYQQALYYLPNPKVRHIDPKLWYGIGILYDRYGSLDHAEEAFASVLKMDKELDFDKANEILFRLGIIYKQQGKYEDSLACFDRILRNPPSPLAHADIWFQIGHVYEQQKDASPSCPLPHVHAKDAYERVIAHNPDHAKVLQQLGWLYHQDGSSFQNQELAIQYLTKSLEADPSDAQSWYLLGRAYMAGQKYNKAYEAYQQAVYRDGRNPTFWCSIGVLYFQINQFRDALDAYSRAIRINPYISEVWFDLGSLYESCNNQISDAIDAYARASELDPSNHVISQRLQLLKTAQATGGQLPAAPGPQDVHPTAYASAVVPPSG
;
A
#
# COMPACT_ATOMS: atom_id res chain seq x y z
N MET A 1 42.99 -32.24 -11.48
CA MET A 1 41.69 -31.90 -12.06
C MET A 1 41.04 -31.01 -11.03
N HIS A 2 40.94 -29.71 -11.29
CA HIS A 2 40.56 -28.69 -10.34
C HIS A 2 39.02 -28.47 -10.38
N GLU A 3 38.38 -28.59 -9.24
CA GLU A 3 37.03 -28.08 -9.02
C GLU A 3 37.02 -26.56 -8.93
N PRO A 4 36.03 -25.86 -9.48
CA PRO A 4 35.86 -24.43 -9.24
C PRO A 4 34.93 -24.20 -8.05
N THR A 5 35.46 -23.50 -7.07
CA THR A 5 34.76 -22.94 -5.91
C THR A 5 33.79 -21.85 -6.34
N HIS A 6 32.50 -21.98 -5.96
CA HIS A 6 31.51 -20.93 -6.09
C HIS A 6 31.60 -19.94 -4.92
N PRO A 7 31.50 -18.64 -5.15
CA PRO A 7 31.45 -17.65 -4.08
C PRO A 7 30.02 -17.55 -3.48
N HIS A 8 29.96 -17.53 -2.15
CA HIS A 8 28.75 -17.23 -1.39
C HIS A 8 28.29 -15.78 -1.58
N PRO A 9 27.01 -15.49 -1.77
CA PRO A 9 26.52 -14.13 -1.71
C PRO A 9 26.31 -13.69 -0.25
N HIS A 10 26.85 -12.52 0.06
CA HIS A 10 26.69 -11.82 1.34
C HIS A 10 25.24 -11.52 1.62
N ALA A 11 24.75 -11.93 2.78
CA ALA A 11 23.45 -11.59 3.31
C ALA A 11 23.40 -10.09 3.68
N LEU A 12 22.62 -9.32 2.97
CA LEU A 12 22.16 -8.00 3.40
C LEU A 12 21.04 -8.20 4.45
N ILE A 13 21.38 -7.92 5.70
CA ILE A 13 20.42 -7.82 6.80
C ILE A 13 19.63 -6.54 6.59
N THR A 14 18.44 -6.64 6.04
CA THR A 14 17.45 -5.56 6.09
C THR A 14 16.71 -5.66 7.41
N HIS A 15 16.91 -4.69 8.29
CA HIS A 15 16.11 -4.52 9.50
C HIS A 15 14.64 -4.28 9.12
N PRO A 16 13.66 -4.90 9.80
CA PRO A 16 12.26 -4.58 9.60
C PRO A 16 12.01 -3.14 10.08
N HIS A 17 11.44 -2.30 9.22
CA HIS A 17 10.94 -0.99 9.61
C HIS A 17 9.83 -1.17 10.65
N PRO A 18 9.82 -0.38 11.74
CA PRO A 18 8.71 -0.35 12.67
C PRO A 18 7.44 0.11 11.95
N ALA A 19 6.31 -0.53 12.23
CA ALA A 19 5.01 -0.13 11.73
C ALA A 19 4.74 1.34 12.11
N PRO A 20 4.19 2.18 11.21
CA PRO A 20 3.87 3.55 11.51
C PRO A 20 2.82 3.62 12.64
N PRO A 21 2.92 4.61 13.55
CA PRO A 21 1.92 4.79 14.59
C PRO A 21 0.55 5.07 13.97
N HIS A 22 -0.50 4.47 14.53
CA HIS A 22 -1.88 4.70 14.12
C HIS A 22 -2.21 6.20 14.16
N PRO A 23 -2.85 6.77 13.14
CA PRO A 23 -3.28 8.16 13.17
C PRO A 23 -4.31 8.36 14.30
N PRO A 24 -4.22 9.46 15.07
CA PRO A 24 -5.19 9.76 16.10
C PRO A 24 -6.57 10.03 15.48
N HIS A 25 -7.62 9.53 16.12
CA HIS A 25 -9.00 9.69 15.69
C HIS A 25 -9.38 11.16 15.58
N LEU A 26 -9.85 11.59 14.41
CA LEU A 26 -10.51 12.89 14.19
C LEU A 26 -11.97 12.80 14.70
N ASN A 27 -12.15 12.67 16.00
CA ASN A 27 -13.48 12.80 16.58
C ASN A 27 -13.89 14.27 16.59
N GLY A 28 -14.92 14.60 15.81
CA GLY A 28 -15.64 15.86 15.87
C GLY A 28 -16.46 15.96 17.15
N SER A 29 -15.81 16.18 18.28
CA SER A 29 -16.46 16.62 19.50
C SER A 29 -16.08 18.07 19.75
N SER A 30 -17.09 18.93 19.79
CA SER A 30 -16.99 20.30 20.24
C SER A 30 -16.41 20.31 21.66
N ALA A 31 -15.11 20.61 21.80
CA ALA A 31 -14.49 20.90 23.07
C ALA A 31 -14.42 22.42 23.25
N ALA A 32 -15.05 22.87 24.30
CA ALA A 32 -15.03 24.22 24.81
C ALA A 32 -13.61 24.69 25.10
N LEU A 33 -13.37 25.97 24.84
CA LEU A 33 -12.17 26.72 25.17
C LEU A 33 -11.80 26.58 26.66
N PRO A 34 -10.54 26.39 27.02
CA PRO A 34 -10.05 26.74 28.36
C PRO A 34 -9.55 28.18 28.37
N THR A 35 -10.15 28.96 29.25
CA THR A 35 -9.71 30.26 29.71
C THR A 35 -8.38 30.17 30.44
N THR A 36 -7.46 31.10 30.16
CA THR A 36 -6.29 31.42 30.98
C THR A 36 -6.75 32.02 32.37
N PRO A 37 -5.93 32.21 33.39
CA PRO A 37 -4.47 32.23 33.53
C PRO A 37 -3.95 31.69 34.89
N GLY A 38 -2.65 31.70 35.08
CA GLY A 38 -2.07 31.67 36.43
C GLY A 38 -0.60 31.25 36.50
N ASN A 39 0.22 32.24 36.76
CA ASN A 39 1.61 32.15 37.22
C ASN A 39 1.90 31.07 38.28
N LEU A 40 3.07 30.49 38.25
CA LEU A 40 4.13 30.58 39.27
C LEU A 40 5.21 29.50 39.14
N SER A 41 6.39 29.99 38.83
CA SER A 41 7.71 29.80 39.47
C SER A 41 8.30 28.41 39.76
N ASN A 42 9.57 28.35 39.37
CA ASN A 42 10.76 27.73 39.98
C ASN A 42 11.05 26.24 39.81
N GLY A 43 12.27 26.03 39.31
CA GLY A 43 13.14 24.99 39.80
C GLY A 43 14.08 24.32 38.77
N SER A 44 15.20 24.97 38.51
CA SER A 44 16.59 24.44 38.47
C SER A 44 17.02 23.21 37.67
N ASN A 45 17.98 23.50 36.75
CA ASN A 45 19.25 22.79 36.48
C ASN A 45 19.24 21.45 35.75
N HIS A 46 19.87 21.31 34.60
CA HIS A 46 21.33 21.34 34.34
C HIS A 46 21.64 21.39 32.84
N ALA A 47 22.71 22.06 32.56
CA ALA A 47 23.32 22.36 31.28
C ALA A 47 23.98 21.16 30.59
N HIS A 48 24.05 21.20 29.26
CA HIS A 48 25.33 20.98 28.56
C HIS A 48 25.37 21.81 27.27
N THR A 49 26.37 22.63 27.25
CA THR A 49 26.83 23.61 26.25
C THR A 49 27.47 22.94 25.08
N VAL A 50 27.13 23.35 23.85
CA VAL A 50 28.12 23.47 22.78
C VAL A 50 27.89 24.79 22.04
N ALA A 51 28.89 25.61 22.09
CA ALA A 51 29.00 26.93 21.50
C ALA A 51 29.20 26.85 19.99
N ASN A 52 28.52 27.69 19.22
CA ASN A 52 29.05 28.20 17.97
C ASN A 52 28.83 29.72 17.92
N GLN A 53 29.93 30.41 17.77
CA GLN A 53 30.07 31.84 17.76
C GLN A 53 29.39 32.43 16.52
N ILE A 54 28.53 33.41 16.75
CA ILE A 54 28.13 34.39 15.74
C ILE A 54 28.58 35.76 16.25
N VAL A 55 29.37 36.39 15.40
CA VAL A 55 30.00 37.69 15.57
C VAL A 55 28.94 38.77 15.75
N SER A 56 29.04 39.49 16.87
CA SER A 56 28.23 40.66 17.19
C SER A 56 28.67 41.89 16.38
N PRO A 57 27.76 42.75 15.90
CA PRO A 57 28.14 44.06 15.35
C PRO A 57 28.35 45.08 16.48
N VAL A 58 29.34 45.87 16.26
CA VAL A 58 29.88 46.94 17.11
C VAL A 58 28.81 48.00 17.42
N VAL A 59 28.67 48.31 18.71
CA VAL A 59 27.87 49.41 19.23
C VAL A 59 28.68 50.70 19.11
N VAL A 60 28.14 51.74 18.46
CA VAL A 60 28.66 53.11 18.46
C VAL A 60 27.74 53.97 19.33
N PRO A 61 28.31 54.87 20.22
CA PRO A 61 27.55 55.53 21.29
C PRO A 61 26.77 56.76 20.85
N ASN A 62 25.71 56.99 21.60
CA ASN A 62 24.74 58.09 21.69
C ASN A 62 25.12 59.47 21.06
N ALA A 63 24.21 59.97 20.26
CA ALA A 63 24.00 61.40 20.04
C ALA A 63 22.60 61.83 20.54
N PRO A 64 22.39 63.07 20.98
CA PRO A 64 21.23 63.49 21.76
C PRO A 64 19.93 63.63 20.93
N PRO A 65 18.73 63.71 21.58
CA PRO A 65 17.45 63.75 20.88
C PRO A 65 17.20 65.12 20.26
N THR A 66 17.04 65.16 18.95
CA THR A 66 16.47 66.31 18.25
C THR A 66 15.02 66.04 17.87
N ASN A 67 14.14 66.90 18.34
CA ASN A 67 12.72 66.95 18.03
C ASN A 67 12.48 67.11 16.52
N GLY A 68 11.49 66.39 16.00
CA GLY A 68 10.80 66.67 14.74
C GLY A 68 11.51 66.17 13.50
N VAL A 69 11.50 64.82 13.28
CA VAL A 69 11.86 64.27 12.00
C VAL A 69 10.58 63.99 11.22
N ALA A 70 10.37 64.73 10.15
CA ALA A 70 9.48 64.37 9.07
C ALA A 70 9.80 62.95 8.54
N PRO A 71 8.82 62.15 8.06
CA PRO A 71 9.08 60.81 7.59
C PRO A 71 10.19 60.85 6.53
N THR A 72 11.30 60.17 6.83
CA THR A 72 12.42 60.04 5.86
C THR A 72 11.88 59.48 4.54
N PRO A 73 12.13 60.13 3.41
CA PRO A 73 11.71 59.59 2.12
C PRO A 73 12.41 58.27 1.94
N SER A 74 11.62 57.18 1.81
CA SER A 74 12.16 55.85 1.49
C SER A 74 13.16 55.97 0.37
N SER A 75 14.37 55.47 0.56
CA SER A 75 15.50 55.61 -0.39
C SER A 75 15.02 55.39 -1.83
N VAL A 76 15.48 56.15 -2.78
CA VAL A 76 15.17 55.99 -4.22
C VAL A 76 15.43 54.56 -4.65
N ILE A 77 16.47 53.94 -4.12
CA ILE A 77 16.82 52.52 -4.34
C ILE A 77 15.70 51.62 -3.87
N HIS A 78 15.10 51.85 -2.69
CA HIS A 78 13.99 51.04 -2.18
C HIS A 78 12.74 51.18 -3.06
N LYS A 79 12.41 52.43 -3.48
CA LYS A 79 11.29 52.65 -4.43
C LYS A 79 11.51 51.94 -5.76
N LEU A 80 12.72 51.92 -6.27
CA LEU A 80 13.08 51.22 -7.49
C LEU A 80 12.99 49.69 -7.31
N ALA A 81 13.46 49.17 -6.19
CA ALA A 81 13.34 47.73 -5.86
C ALA A 81 11.88 47.28 -5.80
N VAL A 82 11.01 48.07 -5.16
CA VAL A 82 9.55 47.77 -5.09
C VAL A 82 8.93 47.84 -6.49
N ALA A 83 9.27 48.84 -7.31
CA ALA A 83 8.76 48.93 -8.67
C ALA A 83 9.21 47.76 -9.56
N ASN A 84 10.47 47.32 -9.43
CA ASN A 84 11.00 46.17 -10.14
C ASN A 84 10.32 44.87 -9.69
N GLU A 85 10.14 44.68 -8.40
CA GLU A 85 9.38 43.52 -7.85
C GLU A 85 7.98 43.45 -8.49
N GLN A 86 7.22 44.56 -8.43
CA GLN A 86 5.87 44.62 -8.98
C GLN A 86 5.84 44.33 -10.49
N THR A 87 6.82 44.88 -11.22
CA THR A 87 6.93 44.65 -12.68
C THR A 87 7.19 43.19 -12.98
N TRP A 88 8.10 42.52 -12.26
CA TRP A 88 8.39 41.11 -12.47
C TRP A 88 7.24 40.22 -12.06
N LEU A 89 6.49 40.55 -10.98
CA LEU A 89 5.26 39.84 -10.58
C LEU A 89 4.18 39.93 -11.68
N LEU A 90 4.04 41.12 -12.35
CA LEU A 90 3.11 41.26 -13.47
C LEU A 90 3.54 40.46 -14.70
N ILE A 91 4.84 40.49 -15.06
CA ILE A 91 5.39 39.69 -16.16
C ILE A 91 5.13 38.20 -15.89
N GLY A 92 5.40 37.70 -14.66
CA GLY A 92 5.15 36.34 -14.28
C GLY A 92 3.68 35.93 -14.40
N ARG A 93 2.76 36.81 -13.97
CA ARG A 93 1.31 36.56 -14.07
C ARG A 93 0.85 36.50 -15.54
N VAL A 94 1.36 37.35 -16.41
CA VAL A 94 1.04 37.32 -17.84
C VAL A 94 1.56 36.03 -18.48
N ALA A 95 2.81 35.66 -18.18
CA ALA A 95 3.38 34.38 -18.67
C ALA A 95 2.57 33.18 -18.22
N GLU A 96 2.12 33.15 -16.95
CA GLU A 96 1.27 32.11 -16.41
C GLU A 96 -0.09 32.02 -17.12
N GLN A 97 -0.73 33.17 -17.40
CA GLN A 97 -1.96 33.22 -18.19
C GLN A 97 -1.79 32.76 -19.64
N MET A 98 -0.59 32.91 -20.20
CA MET A 98 -0.23 32.39 -21.53
C MET A 98 0.12 30.87 -21.49
N GLY A 99 0.16 30.26 -20.32
CA GLY A 99 0.57 28.88 -20.15
C GLY A 99 2.08 28.64 -20.18
N ASP A 100 2.88 29.72 -20.25
CA ASP A 100 4.34 29.63 -20.27
C ASP A 100 4.90 29.62 -18.86
N LEU A 101 4.89 28.41 -18.24
CA LEU A 101 5.31 28.21 -16.85
C LEU A 101 6.83 28.44 -16.66
N GLU A 102 7.66 28.29 -17.72
CA GLU A 102 9.11 28.51 -17.61
C GLU A 102 9.43 30.00 -17.50
N HIS A 103 8.84 30.82 -18.33
CA HIS A 103 8.99 32.27 -18.21
C HIS A 103 8.32 32.81 -16.96
N ALA A 104 7.17 32.24 -16.55
CA ALA A 104 6.50 32.65 -15.33
C ALA A 104 7.38 32.44 -14.09
N ILE A 105 7.95 31.23 -13.92
CA ILE A 105 8.82 30.92 -12.75
C ILE A 105 10.07 31.80 -12.75
N THR A 106 10.68 32.04 -13.93
CA THR A 106 11.85 32.89 -14.05
C THR A 106 11.53 34.36 -13.68
N ALA A 107 10.37 34.85 -14.08
CA ALA A 107 9.93 36.21 -13.74
C ALA A 107 9.68 36.34 -12.23
N TYR A 108 9.00 35.36 -11.61
CA TYR A 108 8.77 35.38 -10.17
C TYR A 108 10.08 35.27 -9.37
N GLU A 109 11.05 34.46 -9.83
CA GLU A 109 12.38 34.38 -9.21
C GLU A 109 13.13 35.71 -9.35
N ASN A 110 12.98 36.43 -10.45
CA ASN A 110 13.53 37.81 -10.61
C ASN A 110 12.85 38.80 -9.64
N ALA A 111 11.53 38.67 -9.40
CA ALA A 111 10.86 39.47 -8.38
C ALA A 111 11.48 39.21 -6.99
N LEU A 112 11.79 37.94 -6.67
CA LEU A 112 12.41 37.55 -5.41
C LEU A 112 13.87 38.02 -5.26
N ARG A 113 14.57 38.31 -6.36
CA ARG A 113 15.90 38.96 -6.28
C ARG A 113 15.80 40.40 -5.79
N HIS A 114 14.69 41.09 -6.08
CA HIS A 114 14.44 42.46 -5.62
C HIS A 114 13.81 42.50 -4.22
N ASN A 115 12.97 41.51 -3.90
CA ASN A 115 12.38 41.32 -2.57
C ASN A 115 12.33 39.83 -2.19
N PRO A 116 13.34 39.30 -1.47
CA PRO A 116 13.40 37.88 -1.08
C PRO A 116 12.25 37.45 -0.19
N MET A 117 11.51 38.38 0.41
CA MET A 117 10.37 38.15 1.31
C MET A 117 9.02 38.47 0.61
N SER A 118 8.99 38.60 -0.70
CA SER A 118 7.77 38.80 -1.45
C SER A 118 6.83 37.60 -1.33
N LEU A 119 5.79 37.73 -0.52
CA LEU A 119 4.81 36.67 -0.31
C LEU A 119 4.17 36.20 -1.60
N PRO A 120 3.71 37.10 -2.51
CA PRO A 120 3.20 36.71 -3.82
C PRO A 120 4.23 35.94 -4.65
N GLY A 121 5.48 36.45 -4.71
CA GLY A 121 6.55 35.80 -5.46
C GLY A 121 6.85 34.39 -4.97
N LEU A 122 7.00 34.21 -3.66
CA LEU A 122 7.25 32.90 -3.04
C LEU A 122 6.10 31.93 -3.31
N THR A 123 4.85 32.38 -3.16
CA THR A 123 3.66 31.53 -3.34
C THR A 123 3.53 31.08 -4.80
N GLN A 124 3.77 31.95 -5.76
CA GLN A 124 3.67 31.60 -7.17
C GLN A 124 4.80 30.66 -7.62
N VAL A 125 6.04 30.90 -7.18
CA VAL A 125 7.14 29.96 -7.47
C VAL A 125 6.83 28.58 -6.89
N ALA A 126 6.34 28.51 -5.65
CA ALA A 126 5.95 27.24 -5.03
C ALA A 126 4.81 26.54 -5.77
N GLY A 127 3.79 27.30 -6.17
CA GLY A 127 2.64 26.80 -6.95
C GLY A 127 3.06 26.22 -8.30
N ILE A 128 3.87 26.95 -9.06
CA ILE A 128 4.38 26.48 -10.37
C ILE A 128 5.31 25.28 -10.19
N ALA A 129 6.21 25.31 -9.20
CA ALA A 129 7.08 24.17 -8.91
C ALA A 129 6.27 22.89 -8.60
N ARG A 130 5.16 23.02 -7.87
CA ARG A 130 4.23 21.90 -7.59
C ARG A 130 3.54 21.40 -8.87
N ILE A 131 3.08 22.30 -9.75
CA ILE A 131 2.46 21.92 -11.04
C ILE A 131 3.46 21.19 -11.93
N LYS A 132 4.74 21.58 -11.89
CA LYS A 132 5.84 20.93 -12.61
C LYS A 132 6.39 19.68 -11.90
N GLU A 133 5.72 19.22 -10.86
CA GLU A 133 6.11 18.04 -10.04
C GLU A 133 7.50 18.17 -9.40
N ASN A 134 8.05 19.37 -9.34
CA ASN A 134 9.29 19.64 -8.61
C ASN A 134 8.98 19.88 -7.13
N TYR A 135 8.60 18.79 -6.45
CA TYR A 135 8.16 18.84 -5.05
C TYR A 135 9.23 19.36 -4.08
N PRO A 136 10.54 19.02 -4.22
CA PRO A 136 11.58 19.56 -3.34
C PRO A 136 11.62 21.10 -3.37
N LYS A 137 11.59 21.67 -4.56
CA LYS A 137 11.56 23.13 -4.74
C LYS A 137 10.26 23.73 -4.21
N ALA A 138 9.12 23.12 -4.48
CA ALA A 138 7.83 23.58 -3.97
C ALA A 138 7.82 23.62 -2.43
N ILE A 139 8.33 22.56 -1.76
CA ILE A 139 8.43 22.46 -0.30
C ILE A 139 9.29 23.61 0.26
N GLU A 140 10.48 23.84 -0.31
CA GLU A 140 11.36 24.92 0.14
C GLU A 140 10.64 26.29 0.13
N TYR A 141 9.98 26.59 -0.98
CA TYR A 141 9.29 27.88 -1.12
C TYR A 141 8.02 27.97 -0.26
N PHE A 142 7.22 26.91 -0.13
CA PHE A 142 6.08 26.89 0.79
C PHE A 142 6.52 27.07 2.26
N GLN A 143 7.62 26.46 2.67
CA GLN A 143 8.17 26.65 4.02
C GLN A 143 8.58 28.12 4.26
N ARG A 144 9.17 28.79 3.24
CA ARG A 144 9.49 30.23 3.34
C ARG A 144 8.22 31.09 3.43
N VAL A 145 7.16 30.74 2.71
CA VAL A 145 5.85 31.41 2.87
C VAL A 145 5.34 31.26 4.29
N LEU A 146 5.40 30.06 4.87
CA LEU A 146 4.93 29.80 6.24
C LEU A 146 5.79 30.46 7.33
N GLN A 147 7.07 30.73 7.06
CA GLN A 147 7.90 31.54 7.96
C GLN A 147 7.42 32.99 8.04
N LEU A 148 6.79 33.51 6.97
CA LEU A 148 6.24 34.88 6.91
C LEU A 148 4.77 34.91 7.36
N GLN A 149 4.02 33.86 7.10
CA GLN A 149 2.59 33.73 7.37
C GLN A 149 2.26 32.31 7.81
N GLU A 150 2.48 32.05 9.09
CA GLU A 150 2.31 30.70 9.68
C GLU A 150 0.85 30.22 9.66
N ASP A 151 -0.11 31.15 9.70
CA ASP A 151 -1.54 30.89 9.78
C ASP A 151 -2.21 30.62 8.43
N ASN A 152 -1.45 30.43 7.36
CA ASN A 152 -1.99 30.19 6.03
C ASN A 152 -2.33 28.70 5.80
N GLY A 153 -3.59 28.31 6.11
CA GLY A 153 -4.08 26.94 5.97
C GLY A 153 -4.03 26.40 4.54
N GLU A 154 -4.18 27.24 3.52
CA GLU A 154 -4.09 26.81 2.12
C GLU A 154 -2.65 26.41 1.75
N VAL A 155 -1.67 27.15 2.24
CA VAL A 155 -0.25 26.82 2.04
C VAL A 155 0.13 25.54 2.79
N TRP A 156 -0.39 25.35 4.00
CA TRP A 156 -0.23 24.10 4.72
C TRP A 156 -0.82 22.90 3.95
N SER A 157 -2.00 23.07 3.37
CA SER A 157 -2.63 22.03 2.52
C SER A 157 -1.76 21.70 1.30
N ALA A 158 -1.25 22.74 0.60
CA ALA A 158 -0.38 22.55 -0.55
C ALA A 158 0.96 21.88 -0.19
N LEU A 159 1.53 22.23 0.97
CA LEU A 159 2.74 21.61 1.51
C LEU A 159 2.50 20.14 1.87
N GLY A 160 1.35 19.84 2.50
CA GLY A 160 0.93 18.47 2.79
C GLY A 160 0.86 17.60 1.54
N HIS A 161 0.30 18.15 0.48
CA HIS A 161 0.26 17.46 -0.83
C HIS A 161 1.67 17.20 -1.39
N CYS A 162 2.59 18.17 -1.29
CA CYS A 162 3.97 17.96 -1.75
C CYS A 162 4.68 16.85 -0.96
N TYR A 163 4.51 16.79 0.35
CA TYR A 163 5.05 15.70 1.17
C TYR A 163 4.43 14.34 0.82
N LEU A 164 3.11 14.32 0.57
CA LEU A 164 2.40 13.12 0.16
C LEU A 164 2.94 12.55 -1.15
N MET A 165 3.27 13.43 -2.11
CA MET A 165 3.84 13.03 -3.40
C MET A 165 5.30 12.56 -3.30
N GLN A 166 6.02 12.95 -2.24
CA GLN A 166 7.35 12.44 -1.89
C GLN A 166 7.32 11.19 -1.01
N ASP A 167 6.13 10.65 -0.74
CA ASP A 167 5.91 9.52 0.17
C ASP A 167 6.34 9.77 1.64
N ASP A 168 6.52 11.04 2.02
CA ASP A 168 6.78 11.42 3.41
C ASP A 168 5.44 11.58 4.15
N LEU A 169 4.82 10.43 4.47
CA LEU A 169 3.48 10.39 5.04
C LEU A 169 3.38 11.10 6.38
N GLN A 170 4.44 11.05 7.19
CA GLN A 170 4.46 11.68 8.51
C GLN A 170 4.41 13.20 8.42
N LYS A 171 5.21 13.81 7.53
CA LYS A 171 5.17 15.26 7.31
C LYS A 171 3.89 15.69 6.60
N ALA A 172 3.39 14.86 5.67
CA ALA A 172 2.10 15.12 5.01
C ALA A 172 0.97 15.18 6.05
N TYR A 173 0.92 14.23 6.99
CA TYR A 173 -0.05 14.20 8.08
C TYR A 173 0.03 15.47 8.94
N SER A 174 1.24 15.83 9.40
CA SER A 174 1.44 17.04 10.22
C SER A 174 1.01 18.31 9.50
N ALA A 175 1.34 18.42 8.20
CA ALA A 175 0.96 19.58 7.39
C ALA A 175 -0.56 19.68 7.17
N TYR A 176 -1.25 18.56 6.92
CA TYR A 176 -2.72 18.55 6.80
C TYR A 176 -3.41 18.84 8.13
N GLN A 177 -2.85 18.42 9.28
CA GLN A 177 -3.36 18.84 10.59
C GLN A 177 -3.26 20.35 10.78
N GLN A 178 -2.12 20.98 10.43
CA GLN A 178 -1.96 22.43 10.47
C GLN A 178 -2.94 23.13 9.51
N ALA A 179 -3.14 22.60 8.32
CA ALA A 179 -4.13 23.12 7.38
C ALA A 179 -5.54 23.14 7.99
N LEU A 180 -5.95 22.04 8.61
CA LEU A 180 -7.25 21.94 9.30
C LEU A 180 -7.36 22.88 10.49
N TYR A 181 -6.26 23.14 11.21
CA TYR A 181 -6.23 24.04 12.34
C TYR A 181 -6.38 25.50 11.92
N TYR A 182 -5.65 25.93 10.88
CA TYR A 182 -5.61 27.34 10.44
C TYR A 182 -6.73 27.72 9.49
N LEU A 183 -7.48 26.78 8.91
CA LEU A 183 -8.67 27.12 8.12
C LEU A 183 -9.78 27.62 9.07
N PRO A 184 -10.10 28.93 9.09
CA PRO A 184 -10.79 29.58 10.21
C PRO A 184 -12.29 29.30 10.27
N ASN A 185 -12.88 28.75 9.23
CA ASN A 185 -14.32 28.57 9.18
C ASN A 185 -14.66 27.09 9.03
N PRO A 186 -15.45 26.49 9.97
CA PRO A 186 -15.92 25.11 9.81
C PRO A 186 -16.63 24.88 8.47
N LYS A 187 -17.29 25.90 7.93
CA LYS A 187 -17.87 25.81 6.57
C LYS A 187 -16.81 25.72 5.48
N VAL A 188 -15.67 26.43 5.59
CA VAL A 188 -14.58 26.37 4.62
C VAL A 188 -13.82 25.05 4.74
N ARG A 189 -13.62 24.51 5.96
CA ARG A 189 -13.01 23.19 6.16
C ARG A 189 -13.78 22.06 5.47
N HIS A 190 -15.10 22.19 5.42
CA HIS A 190 -15.97 21.22 4.74
C HIS A 190 -16.14 21.49 3.24
N ILE A 191 -15.59 22.60 2.72
CA ILE A 191 -15.81 23.03 1.32
C ILE A 191 -14.51 22.96 0.48
N ASP A 192 -13.36 22.63 1.06
CA ASP A 192 -12.12 22.47 0.26
C ASP A 192 -11.95 21.00 -0.20
N PRO A 193 -12.38 20.68 -1.43
CA PRO A 193 -12.26 19.33 -1.97
C PRO A 193 -10.82 18.86 -2.10
N LYS A 194 -9.87 19.79 -2.33
CA LYS A 194 -8.45 19.45 -2.52
C LYS A 194 -7.82 18.97 -1.22
N LEU A 195 -8.15 19.62 -0.11
CA LEU A 195 -7.69 19.23 1.22
C LEU A 195 -8.21 17.83 1.58
N TRP A 196 -9.52 17.60 1.46
CA TRP A 196 -10.13 16.32 1.79
C TRP A 196 -9.70 15.20 0.85
N TYR A 197 -9.47 15.50 -0.42
CA TYR A 197 -8.90 14.55 -1.37
C TYR A 197 -7.47 14.13 -0.95
N GLY A 198 -6.62 15.10 -0.58
CA GLY A 198 -5.28 14.79 -0.07
C GLY A 198 -5.28 13.97 1.23
N ILE A 199 -6.19 14.30 2.15
CA ILE A 199 -6.40 13.55 3.40
C ILE A 199 -6.87 12.12 3.08
N GLY A 200 -7.77 11.95 2.12
CA GLY A 200 -8.24 10.64 1.66
C GLY A 200 -7.10 9.77 1.13
N ILE A 201 -6.24 10.31 0.27
CA ILE A 201 -5.05 9.59 -0.23
C ILE A 201 -4.10 9.25 0.92
N LEU A 202 -3.91 10.15 1.87
CA LEU A 202 -3.04 9.92 3.01
C LEU A 202 -3.52 8.74 3.86
N TYR A 203 -4.81 8.69 4.19
CA TYR A 203 -5.39 7.59 4.96
C TYR A 203 -5.40 6.27 4.18
N ASP A 204 -5.63 6.31 2.86
CA ASP A 204 -5.52 5.14 1.99
C ASP A 204 -4.11 4.54 2.03
N ARG A 205 -3.06 5.37 1.93
CA ARG A 205 -1.66 4.93 2.05
C ARG A 205 -1.29 4.43 3.45
N TYR A 206 -1.91 4.94 4.50
CA TYR A 206 -1.77 4.42 5.87
C TYR A 206 -2.54 3.12 6.12
N GLY A 207 -3.38 2.68 5.17
CA GLY A 207 -4.25 1.52 5.35
C GLY A 207 -5.44 1.78 6.28
N SER A 208 -5.74 3.04 6.60
CA SER A 208 -6.88 3.43 7.42
C SER A 208 -8.11 3.62 6.53
N LEU A 209 -8.69 2.49 6.10
CA LEU A 209 -9.69 2.45 5.05
C LEU A 209 -10.98 3.22 5.39
N ASP A 210 -11.43 3.16 6.66
CA ASP A 210 -12.66 3.85 7.10
C ASP A 210 -12.53 5.37 7.01
N HIS A 211 -11.38 5.92 7.42
CA HIS A 211 -11.12 7.35 7.32
C HIS A 211 -10.89 7.80 5.86
N ALA A 212 -10.27 6.96 5.04
CA ALA A 212 -10.13 7.21 3.61
C ALA A 212 -11.50 7.25 2.91
N GLU A 213 -12.39 6.31 3.23
CA GLU A 213 -13.79 6.28 2.76
C GLU A 213 -14.51 7.57 3.13
N GLU A 214 -14.47 7.97 4.42
CA GLU A 214 -15.15 9.17 4.89
C GLU A 214 -14.62 10.43 4.18
N ALA A 215 -13.32 10.55 4.01
CA ALA A 215 -12.71 11.69 3.33
C ALA A 215 -13.12 11.76 1.86
N PHE A 216 -13.02 10.67 1.10
CA PHE A 216 -13.40 10.64 -0.31
C PHE A 216 -14.92 10.81 -0.51
N ALA A 217 -15.75 10.19 0.34
CA ALA A 217 -17.21 10.38 0.30
C ALA A 217 -17.59 11.84 0.61
N SER A 218 -16.84 12.51 1.49
CA SER A 218 -17.03 13.92 1.77
C SER A 218 -16.74 14.79 0.55
N VAL A 219 -15.66 14.51 -0.20
CA VAL A 219 -15.34 15.24 -1.44
C VAL A 219 -16.49 15.12 -2.45
N LEU A 220 -17.01 13.91 -2.66
CA LEU A 220 -18.14 13.69 -3.60
C LEU A 220 -19.44 14.41 -3.19
N LYS A 221 -19.63 14.69 -1.89
CA LYS A 221 -20.80 15.42 -1.37
C LYS A 221 -20.64 16.92 -1.45
N MET A 222 -19.39 17.42 -1.39
CA MET A 222 -19.11 18.86 -1.28
C MET A 222 -19.30 19.60 -2.58
N ASP A 223 -18.94 19.00 -3.70
CA ASP A 223 -18.79 19.73 -4.96
C ASP A 223 -19.78 19.22 -6.00
N LYS A 224 -20.76 20.06 -6.32
CA LYS A 224 -21.69 19.84 -7.42
C LYS A 224 -21.06 20.14 -8.80
N GLU A 225 -19.91 20.81 -8.79
CA GLU A 225 -19.13 21.22 -9.97
C GLU A 225 -17.80 20.46 -10.05
N LEU A 226 -17.69 19.33 -9.33
CA LEU A 226 -16.49 18.49 -9.43
C LEU A 226 -16.32 18.07 -10.87
N ASP A 227 -15.12 18.34 -11.41
CA ASP A 227 -14.74 17.89 -12.73
C ASP A 227 -15.01 16.37 -12.83
N PHE A 228 -15.71 15.95 -13.90
CA PHE A 228 -16.20 14.60 -14.09
C PHE A 228 -15.07 13.56 -13.94
N ASP A 229 -13.86 13.87 -14.47
CA ASP A 229 -12.70 12.98 -14.38
C ASP A 229 -12.22 12.79 -12.94
N LYS A 230 -12.22 13.84 -12.11
CA LYS A 230 -11.85 13.74 -10.68
C LYS A 230 -12.88 12.96 -9.88
N ALA A 231 -14.15 13.15 -10.16
CA ALA A 231 -15.21 12.38 -9.52
C ALA A 231 -15.06 10.87 -9.83
N ASN A 232 -14.75 10.54 -11.06
CA ASN A 232 -14.52 9.15 -11.48
C ASN A 232 -13.23 8.57 -10.88
N GLU A 233 -12.17 9.35 -10.73
CA GLU A 233 -10.96 8.94 -10.01
C GLU A 233 -11.25 8.60 -8.54
N ILE A 234 -12.04 9.44 -7.86
CA ILE A 234 -12.46 9.19 -6.47
C ILE A 234 -13.32 7.94 -6.38
N LEU A 235 -14.26 7.73 -7.30
CA LEU A 235 -15.08 6.53 -7.34
C LEU A 235 -14.23 5.27 -7.57
N PHE A 236 -13.18 5.35 -8.40
CA PHE A 236 -12.26 4.23 -8.59
C PHE A 236 -11.53 3.88 -7.29
N ARG A 237 -11.02 4.88 -6.56
CA ARG A 237 -10.36 4.69 -5.26
C ARG A 237 -11.32 4.12 -4.22
N LEU A 238 -12.54 4.66 -4.13
CA LEU A 238 -13.58 4.14 -3.24
C LEU A 238 -13.93 2.69 -3.58
N GLY A 239 -14.03 2.35 -4.86
CA GLY A 239 -14.24 0.97 -5.28
C GLY A 239 -13.15 0.01 -4.76
N ILE A 240 -11.89 0.43 -4.79
CA ILE A 240 -10.77 -0.34 -4.22
C ILE A 240 -10.88 -0.43 -2.69
N ILE A 241 -11.18 0.67 -2.01
CA ILE A 241 -11.35 0.73 -0.55
C ILE A 241 -12.50 -0.19 -0.12
N TYR A 242 -13.66 -0.11 -0.75
CA TYR A 242 -14.80 -0.98 -0.46
C TYR A 242 -14.48 -2.45 -0.68
N LYS A 243 -13.74 -2.78 -1.74
CA LYS A 243 -13.24 -4.15 -1.97
C LYS A 243 -12.39 -4.64 -0.79
N GLN A 244 -11.45 -3.82 -0.29
CA GLN A 244 -10.59 -4.18 0.83
C GLN A 244 -11.34 -4.29 2.17
N GLN A 245 -12.43 -3.53 2.34
CA GLN A 245 -13.31 -3.62 3.50
C GLN A 245 -14.32 -4.79 3.41
N GLY A 246 -14.34 -5.54 2.30
CA GLY A 246 -15.33 -6.60 2.07
C GLY A 246 -16.74 -6.09 1.69
N LYS A 247 -16.90 -4.81 1.41
CA LYS A 247 -18.16 -4.18 0.94
C LYS A 247 -18.27 -4.36 -0.58
N TYR A 248 -18.46 -5.60 -1.04
CA TYR A 248 -18.34 -5.95 -2.46
C TYR A 248 -19.39 -5.29 -3.35
N GLU A 249 -20.63 -5.15 -2.87
CA GLU A 249 -21.71 -4.51 -3.63
C GLU A 249 -21.46 -3.03 -3.86
N ASP A 250 -20.99 -2.31 -2.84
CA ASP A 250 -20.63 -0.89 -2.95
C ASP A 250 -19.43 -0.70 -3.89
N SER A 251 -18.47 -1.62 -3.83
CA SER A 251 -17.32 -1.65 -4.74
C SER A 251 -17.75 -1.79 -6.20
N LEU A 252 -18.61 -2.78 -6.48
CA LEU A 252 -19.15 -3.00 -7.83
C LEU A 252 -19.95 -1.80 -8.32
N ALA A 253 -20.78 -1.20 -7.47
CA ALA A 253 -21.55 0.00 -7.82
C ALA A 253 -20.65 1.18 -8.21
N CYS A 254 -19.51 1.36 -7.53
CA CYS A 254 -18.53 2.37 -7.90
C CYS A 254 -17.91 2.08 -9.27
N PHE A 255 -17.47 0.84 -9.52
CA PHE A 255 -16.85 0.46 -10.80
C PHE A 255 -17.83 0.52 -11.97
N ASP A 256 -19.07 0.06 -11.80
CA ASP A 256 -20.10 0.12 -12.84
C ASP A 256 -20.43 1.57 -13.25
N ARG A 257 -20.39 2.48 -12.29
CA ARG A 257 -20.65 3.90 -12.55
C ARG A 257 -19.57 4.51 -13.46
N ILE A 258 -18.30 4.16 -13.25
CA ILE A 258 -17.18 4.71 -14.01
C ILE A 258 -16.86 3.91 -15.28
N LEU A 259 -17.45 2.72 -15.43
CA LEU A 259 -17.18 1.85 -16.59
C LEU A 259 -17.55 2.50 -17.92
N ARG A 260 -18.55 3.41 -17.94
CA ARG A 260 -18.96 4.12 -19.16
C ARG A 260 -17.94 5.18 -19.58
N ASN A 261 -17.23 5.76 -18.62
CA ASN A 261 -16.24 6.81 -18.85
C ASN A 261 -15.11 6.69 -17.81
N PRO A 262 -14.10 5.85 -18.09
CA PRO A 262 -12.98 5.65 -17.17
C PRO A 262 -12.21 6.95 -16.93
N PRO A 263 -11.75 7.23 -15.69
CA PRO A 263 -10.90 8.38 -15.41
C PRO A 263 -9.52 8.18 -16.04
N SER A 264 -9.00 9.23 -16.70
CA SER A 264 -7.64 9.17 -17.26
C SER A 264 -6.59 8.98 -16.15
N PRO A 265 -5.56 8.13 -16.32
CA PRO A 265 -5.15 7.39 -17.54
C PRO A 265 -5.74 5.98 -17.67
N LEU A 266 -6.71 5.58 -16.82
CA LEU A 266 -7.25 4.21 -16.79
C LEU A 266 -8.05 3.87 -18.05
N ALA A 267 -7.92 2.62 -18.50
CA ALA A 267 -8.72 2.05 -19.58
C ALA A 267 -9.90 1.24 -19.02
N HIS A 268 -10.87 0.93 -19.88
CA HIS A 268 -11.97 0.01 -19.52
C HIS A 268 -11.46 -1.35 -19.02
N ALA A 269 -10.33 -1.82 -19.56
CA ALA A 269 -9.70 -3.07 -19.14
C ALA A 269 -9.28 -3.04 -17.66
N ASP A 270 -8.75 -1.91 -17.18
CA ASP A 270 -8.33 -1.77 -15.79
C ASP A 270 -9.53 -1.85 -14.82
N ILE A 271 -10.67 -1.29 -15.21
CA ILE A 271 -11.90 -1.37 -14.43
C ILE A 271 -12.46 -2.79 -14.43
N TRP A 272 -12.52 -3.45 -15.61
CA TRP A 272 -12.95 -4.85 -15.71
C TRP A 272 -12.05 -5.78 -14.90
N PHE A 273 -10.74 -5.50 -14.84
CA PHE A 273 -9.82 -6.23 -13.99
C PHE A 273 -10.21 -6.13 -12.50
N GLN A 274 -10.53 -4.90 -12.03
CA GLN A 274 -10.96 -4.71 -10.65
C GLN A 274 -12.31 -5.38 -10.36
N ILE A 275 -13.28 -5.30 -11.27
CA ILE A 275 -14.57 -5.99 -11.17
C ILE A 275 -14.37 -7.51 -11.04
N GLY A 276 -13.54 -8.09 -11.88
CA GLY A 276 -13.21 -9.52 -11.81
C GLY A 276 -12.62 -9.90 -10.45
N HIS A 277 -11.73 -9.09 -9.94
CA HIS A 277 -11.09 -9.31 -8.64
C HIS A 277 -12.07 -9.17 -7.44
N VAL A 278 -13.06 -8.28 -7.55
CA VAL A 278 -14.13 -8.17 -6.54
C VAL A 278 -14.96 -9.44 -6.49
N TYR A 279 -15.38 -9.96 -7.64
CA TYR A 279 -16.15 -11.21 -7.69
C TYR A 279 -15.37 -12.42 -7.19
N GLU A 280 -14.06 -12.46 -7.45
CA GLU A 280 -13.18 -13.51 -6.94
C GLU A 280 -13.12 -13.50 -5.40
N GLN A 281 -12.91 -12.32 -4.80
CA GLN A 281 -12.90 -12.17 -3.34
C GLN A 281 -14.29 -12.42 -2.70
N GLN A 282 -15.37 -12.03 -3.37
CA GLN A 282 -16.72 -12.28 -2.90
C GLN A 282 -17.02 -13.77 -2.76
N LYS A 283 -16.46 -14.63 -3.60
CA LYS A 283 -16.59 -16.08 -3.48
C LYS A 283 -15.85 -16.62 -2.26
N ASP A 284 -14.64 -16.15 -2.00
CA ASP A 284 -13.86 -16.58 -0.84
C ASP A 284 -14.62 -16.30 0.46
N ALA A 285 -15.42 -15.21 0.49
CA ALA A 285 -16.29 -14.87 1.61
C ALA A 285 -17.61 -15.67 1.65
N SER A 286 -18.07 -16.24 0.52
CA SER A 286 -19.35 -16.97 0.40
C SER A 286 -19.21 -18.19 -0.52
N PRO A 287 -18.54 -19.26 -0.07
CA PRO A 287 -18.17 -20.40 -0.92
C PRO A 287 -19.36 -21.21 -1.47
N SER A 288 -20.58 -21.01 -0.95
CA SER A 288 -21.77 -21.73 -1.38
C SER A 288 -22.42 -21.21 -2.66
N CYS A 289 -22.00 -20.04 -3.18
CA CYS A 289 -22.60 -19.43 -4.38
C CYS A 289 -21.64 -19.55 -5.59
N PRO A 290 -22.02 -20.25 -6.67
CA PRO A 290 -21.17 -20.37 -7.87
C PRO A 290 -21.18 -19.14 -8.79
N LEU A 291 -22.12 -18.20 -8.61
CA LEU A 291 -22.31 -17.03 -9.47
C LEU A 291 -21.11 -16.09 -9.54
N PRO A 292 -20.39 -15.79 -8.44
CA PRO A 292 -19.24 -14.90 -8.49
C PRO A 292 -18.12 -15.35 -9.43
N HIS A 293 -17.85 -16.64 -9.54
CA HIS A 293 -16.83 -17.17 -10.46
C HIS A 293 -17.16 -16.92 -11.93
N VAL A 294 -18.43 -17.09 -12.31
CA VAL A 294 -18.87 -16.85 -13.69
C VAL A 294 -18.67 -15.37 -14.02
N HIS A 295 -19.06 -14.47 -13.10
CA HIS A 295 -18.89 -13.04 -13.31
C HIS A 295 -17.41 -12.61 -13.30
N ALA A 296 -16.57 -13.20 -12.43
CA ALA A 296 -15.13 -12.97 -12.46
C ALA A 296 -14.52 -13.38 -13.79
N LYS A 297 -14.85 -14.59 -14.27
CA LYS A 297 -14.42 -15.10 -15.57
C LYS A 297 -14.82 -14.16 -16.70
N ASP A 298 -16.12 -13.78 -16.78
CA ASP A 298 -16.63 -12.90 -17.82
C ASP A 298 -15.95 -11.53 -17.81
N ALA A 299 -15.68 -10.98 -16.64
CA ALA A 299 -14.94 -9.72 -16.49
C ALA A 299 -13.50 -9.84 -17.01
N TYR A 300 -12.78 -10.90 -16.65
CA TYR A 300 -11.41 -11.13 -17.10
C TYR A 300 -11.33 -11.45 -18.62
N GLU A 301 -12.29 -12.17 -19.17
CA GLU A 301 -12.38 -12.41 -20.61
C GLU A 301 -12.55 -11.11 -21.41
N ARG A 302 -13.28 -10.11 -20.86
CA ARG A 302 -13.36 -8.77 -21.46
C ARG A 302 -12.02 -8.04 -21.44
N VAL A 303 -11.22 -8.21 -20.37
CA VAL A 303 -9.87 -7.63 -20.33
C VAL A 303 -9.00 -8.20 -21.43
N ILE A 304 -8.92 -9.52 -21.58
CA ILE A 304 -8.08 -10.16 -22.62
C ILE A 304 -8.59 -9.93 -24.04
N ALA A 305 -9.88 -9.63 -24.22
CA ALA A 305 -10.40 -9.20 -25.52
C ALA A 305 -9.80 -7.86 -25.98
N HIS A 306 -9.42 -6.98 -25.07
CA HIS A 306 -8.77 -5.70 -25.35
C HIS A 306 -7.24 -5.77 -25.26
N ASN A 307 -6.72 -6.54 -24.31
CA ASN A 307 -5.30 -6.76 -24.08
C ASN A 307 -5.01 -8.27 -23.93
N PRO A 308 -4.75 -8.98 -25.03
CA PRO A 308 -4.56 -10.43 -25.03
C PRO A 308 -3.34 -10.92 -24.22
N ASP A 309 -2.35 -10.03 -24.00
CA ASP A 309 -1.08 -10.36 -23.34
C ASP A 309 -1.02 -9.84 -21.90
N HIS A 310 -2.18 -9.56 -21.30
CA HIS A 310 -2.25 -9.09 -19.92
C HIS A 310 -1.92 -10.24 -18.95
N ALA A 311 -0.63 -10.39 -18.59
CA ALA A 311 -0.10 -11.51 -17.81
C ALA A 311 -0.91 -11.83 -16.55
N LYS A 312 -1.26 -10.80 -15.75
CA LYS A 312 -1.98 -11.00 -14.49
C LYS A 312 -3.40 -11.53 -14.69
N VAL A 313 -4.10 -11.07 -15.72
CA VAL A 313 -5.45 -11.56 -16.02
C VAL A 313 -5.41 -12.98 -16.56
N LEU A 314 -4.43 -13.30 -17.40
CA LEU A 314 -4.19 -14.67 -17.87
C LEU A 314 -3.90 -15.62 -16.71
N GLN A 315 -3.12 -15.16 -15.70
CA GLN A 315 -2.90 -15.91 -14.47
C GLN A 315 -4.21 -16.18 -13.71
N GLN A 316 -5.05 -15.15 -13.51
CA GLN A 316 -6.31 -15.31 -12.81
C GLN A 316 -7.30 -16.22 -13.55
N LEU A 317 -7.40 -16.09 -14.87
CA LEU A 317 -8.20 -17.02 -15.68
C LEU A 317 -7.70 -18.44 -15.55
N GLY A 318 -6.38 -18.65 -15.62
CA GLY A 318 -5.78 -19.96 -15.41
C GLY A 318 -6.14 -20.56 -14.03
N TRP A 319 -6.10 -19.74 -13.00
CA TRP A 319 -6.53 -20.15 -11.65
C TRP A 319 -8.03 -20.49 -11.59
N LEU A 320 -8.90 -19.65 -12.15
CA LEU A 320 -10.35 -19.89 -12.16
C LEU A 320 -10.72 -21.18 -12.89
N TYR A 321 -10.08 -21.47 -14.03
CA TYR A 321 -10.31 -22.72 -14.76
C TYR A 321 -9.72 -23.96 -14.08
N HIS A 322 -8.73 -23.77 -13.18
CA HIS A 322 -8.15 -24.85 -12.39
C HIS A 322 -9.02 -25.23 -11.17
N GLN A 323 -9.73 -24.26 -10.57
CA GLN A 323 -10.48 -24.50 -9.34
C GLN A 323 -11.55 -25.58 -9.47
N ASP A 324 -11.57 -26.48 -8.47
CA ASP A 324 -12.56 -27.53 -8.38
C ASP A 324 -13.97 -26.99 -8.05
N GLY A 325 -14.99 -27.61 -8.62
CA GLY A 325 -16.39 -27.25 -8.36
C GLY A 325 -16.91 -26.05 -9.15
N SER A 326 -16.12 -25.44 -10.02
CA SER A 326 -16.62 -24.46 -10.98
C SER A 326 -17.32 -25.15 -12.15
N SER A 327 -18.45 -24.62 -12.63
CA SER A 327 -19.21 -25.16 -13.77
C SER A 327 -18.42 -25.16 -15.08
N PHE A 328 -17.31 -24.44 -15.14
CA PHE A 328 -16.44 -24.30 -16.31
C PHE A 328 -15.01 -24.83 -16.07
N GLN A 329 -14.81 -25.64 -15.02
CA GLN A 329 -13.49 -26.25 -14.73
C GLN A 329 -12.91 -26.93 -15.96
N ASN A 330 -11.69 -26.55 -16.34
CA ASN A 330 -10.98 -27.13 -17.49
C ASN A 330 -9.47 -26.99 -17.31
N GLN A 331 -8.82 -28.10 -16.95
CA GLN A 331 -7.39 -28.13 -16.69
C GLN A 331 -6.53 -27.81 -17.93
N GLU A 332 -7.00 -28.14 -19.12
CA GLU A 332 -6.26 -27.83 -20.37
C GLU A 332 -6.26 -26.33 -20.64
N LEU A 333 -7.42 -25.67 -20.48
CA LEU A 333 -7.52 -24.22 -20.60
C LEU A 333 -6.74 -23.51 -19.49
N ALA A 334 -6.76 -24.03 -18.27
CA ALA A 334 -5.95 -23.52 -17.16
C ALA A 334 -4.46 -23.51 -17.53
N ILE A 335 -3.94 -24.62 -18.03
CA ILE A 335 -2.54 -24.73 -18.48
C ILE A 335 -2.25 -23.76 -19.63
N GLN A 336 -3.16 -23.62 -20.60
CA GLN A 336 -2.97 -22.70 -21.73
C GLN A 336 -2.90 -21.23 -21.27
N TYR A 337 -3.81 -20.80 -20.39
CA TYR A 337 -3.80 -19.43 -19.87
C TYR A 337 -2.56 -19.15 -19.01
N LEU A 338 -2.15 -20.09 -18.15
CA LEU A 338 -0.95 -19.94 -17.32
C LEU A 338 0.33 -19.94 -18.18
N THR A 339 0.38 -20.74 -19.24
CA THR A 339 1.50 -20.72 -20.19
C THR A 339 1.60 -19.36 -20.89
N LYS A 340 0.48 -18.83 -21.39
CA LYS A 340 0.43 -17.48 -21.98
C LYS A 340 0.81 -16.39 -20.99
N SER A 341 0.37 -16.52 -19.72
CA SER A 341 0.78 -15.60 -18.68
C SER A 341 2.30 -15.55 -18.52
N LEU A 342 2.96 -16.71 -18.59
CA LEU A 342 4.41 -16.84 -18.48
C LEU A 342 5.16 -16.45 -19.76
N GLU A 343 4.52 -16.52 -20.94
CA GLU A 343 5.05 -15.93 -22.17
C GLU A 343 5.09 -14.40 -22.10
N ALA A 344 4.08 -13.79 -21.47
CA ALA A 344 4.01 -12.34 -21.25
C ALA A 344 4.90 -11.87 -20.10
N ASP A 345 4.95 -12.60 -18.97
CA ASP A 345 5.81 -12.33 -17.83
C ASP A 345 6.47 -13.62 -17.29
N PRO A 346 7.64 -13.99 -17.81
CA PRO A 346 8.38 -15.18 -17.34
C PRO A 346 8.89 -15.07 -15.89
N SER A 347 8.91 -13.86 -15.31
CA SER A 347 9.45 -13.61 -13.97
C SER A 347 8.45 -13.90 -12.85
N ASP A 348 7.16 -14.03 -13.13
CA ASP A 348 6.12 -14.21 -12.14
C ASP A 348 6.14 -15.62 -11.50
N ALA A 349 6.63 -15.70 -10.27
CA ALA A 349 6.71 -16.94 -9.51
C ALA A 349 5.34 -17.57 -9.24
N GLN A 350 4.31 -16.75 -9.10
CA GLN A 350 2.96 -17.23 -8.81
C GLN A 350 2.35 -17.96 -10.03
N SER A 351 2.57 -17.47 -11.25
CA SER A 351 2.12 -18.15 -12.45
C SER A 351 2.81 -19.50 -12.66
N TRP A 352 4.10 -19.59 -12.36
CA TRP A 352 4.82 -20.87 -12.34
C TRP A 352 4.25 -21.86 -11.31
N TYR A 353 3.96 -21.37 -10.13
CA TYR A 353 3.36 -22.17 -9.06
C TYR A 353 1.98 -22.69 -9.45
N LEU A 354 1.09 -21.83 -9.96
CA LEU A 354 -0.26 -22.23 -10.41
C LEU A 354 -0.21 -23.22 -11.59
N LEU A 355 0.75 -23.05 -12.50
CA LEU A 355 0.99 -23.99 -13.58
C LEU A 355 1.41 -25.37 -13.05
N GLY A 356 2.27 -25.40 -12.03
CA GLY A 356 2.63 -26.63 -11.33
C GLY A 356 1.40 -27.34 -10.73
N ARG A 357 0.52 -26.59 -10.07
CA ARG A 357 -0.75 -27.13 -9.54
C ARG A 357 -1.66 -27.70 -10.63
N ALA A 358 -1.80 -26.99 -11.73
CA ALA A 358 -2.59 -27.47 -12.87
C ALA A 358 -2.02 -28.78 -13.46
N TYR A 359 -0.70 -28.91 -13.52
CA TYR A 359 -0.05 -30.16 -13.91
C TYR A 359 -0.22 -31.28 -12.89
N MET A 360 -0.22 -30.95 -11.58
CA MET A 360 -0.50 -31.92 -10.50
C MET A 360 -1.89 -32.52 -10.61
N ALA A 361 -2.91 -31.70 -10.81
CA ALA A 361 -4.29 -32.13 -11.02
C ALA A 361 -4.42 -33.06 -12.26
N GLY A 362 -3.62 -32.82 -13.29
CA GLY A 362 -3.50 -33.69 -14.45
C GLY A 362 -2.56 -34.88 -14.29
N GLN A 363 -2.03 -35.15 -13.09
CA GLN A 363 -1.05 -36.21 -12.78
C GLN A 363 0.23 -36.16 -13.65
N LYS A 364 0.56 -34.96 -14.18
CA LYS A 364 1.75 -34.73 -15.00
C LYS A 364 2.94 -34.32 -14.08
N TYR A 365 3.33 -35.21 -13.17
CA TYR A 365 4.25 -34.94 -12.05
C TYR A 365 5.59 -34.35 -12.51
N ASN A 366 6.19 -34.83 -13.60
CA ASN A 366 7.46 -34.27 -14.10
C ASN A 366 7.33 -32.78 -14.47
N LYS A 367 6.26 -32.42 -15.20
CA LYS A 367 6.00 -31.03 -15.60
C LYS A 367 5.62 -30.17 -14.37
N ALA A 368 4.90 -30.75 -13.42
CA ALA A 368 4.58 -30.07 -12.17
C ALA A 368 5.87 -29.72 -11.40
N TYR A 369 6.80 -30.68 -11.31
CA TYR A 369 8.08 -30.45 -10.65
C TYR A 369 8.91 -29.35 -11.32
N GLU A 370 9.03 -29.39 -12.66
CA GLU A 370 9.72 -28.33 -13.41
C GLU A 370 9.11 -26.95 -13.13
N ALA A 371 7.79 -26.85 -13.14
CA ALA A 371 7.09 -25.59 -12.87
C ALA A 371 7.31 -25.11 -11.43
N TYR A 372 7.22 -26.00 -10.43
CA TYR A 372 7.49 -25.65 -9.04
C TYR A 372 8.93 -25.25 -8.79
N GLN A 373 9.90 -25.89 -9.45
CA GLN A 373 11.31 -25.46 -9.40
C GLN A 373 11.47 -24.03 -9.92
N GLN A 374 10.79 -23.69 -11.03
CA GLN A 374 10.80 -22.34 -11.57
C GLN A 374 10.18 -21.31 -10.60
N ALA A 375 9.12 -21.68 -9.90
CA ALA A 375 8.50 -20.86 -8.87
C ALA A 375 9.46 -20.59 -7.71
N VAL A 376 10.07 -21.63 -7.15
CA VAL A 376 11.04 -21.54 -6.03
C VAL A 376 12.32 -20.82 -6.42
N TYR A 377 12.78 -20.96 -7.67
CA TYR A 377 13.95 -20.22 -8.16
C TYR A 377 13.73 -18.71 -8.13
N ARG A 378 12.51 -18.25 -8.40
CA ARG A 378 12.12 -16.84 -8.40
C ARG A 378 11.79 -16.32 -7.01
N ASP A 379 11.07 -17.12 -6.21
CA ASP A 379 10.70 -16.81 -4.83
C ASP A 379 10.87 -18.03 -3.91
N GLY A 380 12.12 -18.27 -3.50
CA GLY A 380 12.45 -19.37 -2.60
C GLY A 380 12.02 -19.17 -1.14
N ARG A 381 11.45 -17.98 -0.80
CA ARG A 381 10.97 -17.66 0.56
C ARG A 381 9.47 -17.89 0.72
N ASN A 382 8.78 -18.31 -0.32
CA ASN A 382 7.36 -18.63 -0.23
C ASN A 382 7.15 -20.05 0.32
N PRO A 383 6.60 -20.23 1.52
CA PRO A 383 6.44 -21.54 2.14
C PRO A 383 5.41 -22.41 1.40
N THR A 384 4.41 -21.82 0.72
CA THR A 384 3.39 -22.57 -0.02
C THR A 384 4.00 -23.33 -1.19
N PHE A 385 5.02 -22.76 -1.85
CA PHE A 385 5.71 -23.44 -2.96
C PHE A 385 6.44 -24.70 -2.47
N TRP A 386 7.11 -24.61 -1.32
CA TRP A 386 7.77 -25.75 -0.71
C TRP A 386 6.79 -26.80 -0.22
N CYS A 387 5.62 -26.39 0.31
CA CYS A 387 4.55 -27.31 0.68
C CYS A 387 4.06 -28.13 -0.52
N SER A 388 3.72 -27.45 -1.63
CA SER A 388 3.24 -28.14 -2.84
C SER A 388 4.29 -29.06 -3.48
N ILE A 389 5.60 -28.72 -3.37
CA ILE A 389 6.68 -29.63 -3.73
C ILE A 389 6.67 -30.86 -2.80
N GLY A 390 6.43 -30.67 -1.51
CA GLY A 390 6.28 -31.78 -0.55
C GLY A 390 5.12 -32.69 -0.89
N VAL A 391 3.95 -32.11 -1.23
CA VAL A 391 2.78 -32.86 -1.70
C VAL A 391 3.09 -33.66 -2.97
N LEU A 392 3.80 -33.06 -3.93
CA LEU A 392 4.23 -33.76 -5.16
C LEU A 392 5.12 -34.96 -4.82
N TYR A 393 6.15 -34.76 -4.01
CA TYR A 393 7.06 -35.84 -3.61
C TYR A 393 6.32 -36.95 -2.82
N PHE A 394 5.38 -36.57 -1.97
CA PHE A 394 4.52 -37.54 -1.27
C PHE A 394 3.75 -38.39 -2.26
N GLN A 395 3.10 -37.82 -3.26
CA GLN A 395 2.29 -38.54 -4.25
C GLN A 395 3.10 -39.50 -5.13
N ILE A 396 4.37 -39.21 -5.37
CA ILE A 396 5.28 -40.11 -6.10
C ILE A 396 6.09 -41.02 -5.19
N ASN A 397 5.72 -41.11 -3.89
CA ASN A 397 6.35 -41.93 -2.87
C ASN A 397 7.83 -41.60 -2.58
N GLN A 398 8.26 -40.39 -2.87
CA GLN A 398 9.61 -39.91 -2.52
C GLN A 398 9.54 -39.22 -1.14
N PHE A 399 9.32 -39.99 -0.11
CA PHE A 399 9.00 -39.52 1.24
C PHE A 399 10.14 -38.73 1.91
N ARG A 400 11.43 -39.04 1.59
CA ARG A 400 12.57 -38.27 2.13
C ARG A 400 12.61 -36.85 1.58
N ASP A 401 12.35 -36.71 0.29
CA ASP A 401 12.33 -35.40 -0.38
C ASP A 401 11.11 -34.61 0.06
N ALA A 402 9.96 -35.27 0.29
CA ALA A 402 8.77 -34.64 0.87
C ALA A 402 9.06 -34.08 2.27
N LEU A 403 9.77 -34.85 3.14
CA LEU A 403 10.18 -34.39 4.47
C LEU A 403 11.08 -33.16 4.42
N ASP A 404 12.05 -33.12 3.49
CA ASP A 404 12.92 -31.94 3.32
C ASP A 404 12.10 -30.73 2.87
N ALA A 405 11.20 -30.90 1.92
CA ALA A 405 10.35 -29.82 1.41
C ALA A 405 9.43 -29.25 2.51
N TYR A 406 8.71 -30.08 3.27
CA TYR A 406 7.87 -29.64 4.39
C TYR A 406 8.70 -28.98 5.50
N SER A 407 9.89 -29.52 5.81
CA SER A 407 10.79 -28.93 6.79
C SER A 407 11.27 -27.52 6.37
N ARG A 408 11.48 -27.31 5.08
CA ARG A 408 11.80 -25.97 4.53
C ARG A 408 10.63 -25.02 4.65
N ALA A 409 9.41 -25.47 4.31
CA ALA A 409 8.20 -24.66 4.45
C ALA A 409 8.01 -24.21 5.91
N ILE A 410 8.14 -25.12 6.87
CA ILE A 410 8.03 -24.85 8.32
C ILE A 410 9.13 -23.87 8.80
N ARG A 411 10.36 -23.99 8.31
CA ARG A 411 11.44 -23.06 8.67
C ARG A 411 11.19 -21.66 8.16
N ILE A 412 10.51 -21.51 7.03
CA ILE A 412 10.14 -20.21 6.47
C ILE A 412 8.96 -19.61 7.24
N ASN A 413 7.90 -20.40 7.44
CA ASN A 413 6.73 -19.99 8.21
C ASN A 413 6.19 -21.18 9.02
N PRO A 414 6.40 -21.21 10.36
CA PRO A 414 5.93 -22.28 11.23
C PRO A 414 4.45 -22.20 11.62
N TYR A 415 3.71 -21.18 11.12
CA TYR A 415 2.34 -20.90 11.52
C TYR A 415 1.28 -21.40 10.53
N ILE A 416 1.67 -22.14 9.50
CA ILE A 416 0.75 -22.70 8.50
C ILE A 416 0.32 -24.09 8.98
N SER A 417 -0.94 -24.24 9.41
CA SER A 417 -1.49 -25.49 9.97
C SER A 417 -1.46 -26.65 8.98
N GLU A 418 -1.73 -26.38 7.70
CA GLU A 418 -1.77 -27.37 6.63
C GLU A 418 -0.41 -28.06 6.44
N VAL A 419 0.69 -27.30 6.53
CA VAL A 419 2.05 -27.88 6.39
C VAL A 419 2.37 -28.84 7.54
N TRP A 420 1.93 -28.53 8.76
CA TRP A 420 2.06 -29.44 9.90
C TRP A 420 1.17 -30.66 9.77
N PHE A 421 -0.04 -30.49 9.21
CA PHE A 421 -0.92 -31.62 8.91
C PHE A 421 -0.29 -32.56 7.89
N ASP A 422 0.26 -32.04 6.81
CA ASP A 422 0.93 -32.82 5.76
C ASP A 422 2.17 -33.54 6.27
N LEU A 423 2.94 -32.89 7.15
CA LEU A 423 4.06 -33.53 7.83
C LEU A 423 3.59 -34.69 8.73
N GLY A 424 2.47 -34.51 9.47
CA GLY A 424 1.85 -35.58 10.26
C GLY A 424 1.41 -36.74 9.40
N SER A 425 0.77 -36.47 8.26
CA SER A 425 0.36 -37.49 7.28
C SER A 425 1.57 -38.25 6.69
N LEU A 426 2.67 -37.53 6.45
CA LEU A 426 3.92 -38.14 6.00
C LEU A 426 4.50 -39.09 7.02
N TYR A 427 4.63 -38.67 8.29
CA TYR A 427 5.14 -39.54 9.38
C TYR A 427 4.26 -40.78 9.59
N GLU A 428 2.96 -40.62 9.47
CA GLU A 428 2.01 -41.72 9.59
C GLU A 428 2.13 -42.71 8.40
N SER A 429 2.36 -42.22 7.20
CA SER A 429 2.52 -43.01 5.96
C SER A 429 3.88 -43.68 5.85
N CYS A 430 4.91 -43.07 6.45
CA CYS A 430 6.28 -43.54 6.43
C CYS A 430 6.61 -44.24 7.77
N ASN A 431 6.83 -45.52 7.76
CA ASN A 431 7.44 -46.28 8.88
C ASN A 431 6.69 -46.26 10.22
N ASN A 432 5.40 -46.03 10.29
CA ASN A 432 4.61 -46.00 11.54
C ASN A 432 5.21 -45.08 12.63
N GLN A 433 5.73 -43.92 12.28
CA GLN A 433 6.24 -42.92 13.24
C GLN A 433 5.06 -42.21 13.93
N ILE A 434 4.28 -42.96 14.67
CA ILE A 434 3.01 -42.49 15.27
C ILE A 434 3.25 -41.36 16.28
N SER A 435 4.36 -41.38 17.02
CA SER A 435 4.68 -40.32 17.98
C SER A 435 4.94 -38.98 17.26
N ASP A 436 5.77 -39.01 16.23
CA ASP A 436 6.11 -37.80 15.44
C ASP A 436 4.88 -37.29 14.71
N ALA A 437 4.00 -38.18 14.22
CA ALA A 437 2.73 -37.81 13.61
C ALA A 437 1.80 -37.10 14.60
N ILE A 438 1.68 -37.62 15.85
CA ILE A 438 0.89 -37.00 16.90
C ILE A 438 1.39 -35.59 17.21
N ASP A 439 2.71 -35.39 17.32
CA ASP A 439 3.29 -34.10 17.62
C ASP A 439 3.03 -33.08 16.46
N ALA A 440 3.16 -33.55 15.23
CA ALA A 440 2.86 -32.71 14.05
C ALA A 440 1.37 -32.33 13.97
N TYR A 441 0.45 -33.29 14.14
CA TYR A 441 -0.99 -32.99 14.17
C TYR A 441 -1.41 -32.17 15.40
N ALA A 442 -0.75 -32.32 16.55
CA ALA A 442 -0.99 -31.48 17.71
C ALA A 442 -0.65 -30.03 17.39
N ARG A 443 0.49 -29.82 16.76
CA ARG A 443 0.87 -28.48 16.31
C ARG A 443 -0.09 -27.89 15.26
N ALA A 444 -0.53 -28.68 14.29
CA ALA A 444 -1.55 -28.26 13.32
C ALA A 444 -2.87 -27.87 14.03
N SER A 445 -3.32 -28.65 15.02
CA SER A 445 -4.54 -28.40 15.80
C SER A 445 -4.44 -27.14 16.69
N GLU A 446 -3.26 -26.82 17.21
CA GLU A 446 -3.01 -25.57 17.94
C GLU A 446 -3.12 -24.35 17.02
N LEU A 447 -2.65 -24.46 15.77
CA LEU A 447 -2.68 -23.38 14.79
C LEU A 447 -4.06 -23.16 14.18
N ASP A 448 -4.83 -24.24 13.98
CA ASP A 448 -6.22 -24.19 13.51
C ASP A 448 -7.13 -25.06 14.39
N PRO A 449 -7.59 -24.53 15.54
CA PRO A 449 -8.47 -25.26 16.45
C PRO A 449 -9.87 -25.54 15.87
N SER A 450 -10.25 -24.81 14.83
CA SER A 450 -11.57 -24.95 14.19
C SER A 450 -11.66 -26.13 13.23
N ASN A 451 -10.52 -26.67 12.83
CA ASN A 451 -10.44 -27.76 11.85
C ASN A 451 -10.71 -29.12 12.52
N HIS A 452 -11.94 -29.58 12.38
CA HIS A 452 -12.37 -30.87 12.95
C HIS A 452 -11.62 -32.08 12.38
N VAL A 453 -11.15 -31.99 11.13
CA VAL A 453 -10.41 -33.10 10.49
C VAL A 453 -9.09 -33.33 11.21
N ILE A 454 -8.35 -32.28 11.52
CA ILE A 454 -7.09 -32.34 12.27
C ILE A 454 -7.35 -32.90 13.67
N SER A 455 -8.32 -32.32 14.38
CA SER A 455 -8.65 -32.70 15.75
C SER A 455 -9.10 -34.19 15.87
N GLN A 456 -9.93 -34.63 14.93
CA GLN A 456 -10.38 -36.03 14.88
C GLN A 456 -9.22 -36.99 14.61
N ARG A 457 -8.33 -36.65 13.65
CA ARG A 457 -7.18 -37.49 13.33
C ARG A 457 -6.21 -37.59 14.50
N LEU A 458 -5.92 -36.46 15.16
CA LEU A 458 -5.09 -36.43 16.37
C LEU A 458 -5.64 -37.30 17.48
N GLN A 459 -6.96 -37.23 17.76
CA GLN A 459 -7.60 -38.03 18.80
C GLN A 459 -7.57 -39.50 18.45
N LEU A 460 -7.79 -39.86 17.19
CA LEU A 460 -7.74 -41.25 16.71
C LEU A 460 -6.34 -41.85 16.92
N LEU A 461 -5.28 -41.12 16.57
CA LEU A 461 -3.91 -41.55 16.75
C LEU A 461 -3.54 -41.72 18.23
N LYS A 462 -3.92 -40.78 19.11
CA LYS A 462 -3.70 -40.88 20.56
C LYS A 462 -4.41 -42.10 21.15
N THR A 463 -5.64 -42.36 20.70
CA THR A 463 -6.41 -43.53 21.16
C THR A 463 -5.76 -44.85 20.70
N ALA A 464 -5.34 -44.92 19.43
CA ALA A 464 -4.68 -46.10 18.89
C ALA A 464 -3.33 -46.38 19.56
N GLN A 465 -2.56 -45.34 19.84
CA GLN A 465 -1.30 -45.45 20.59
C GLN A 465 -1.51 -46.01 22.00
N ALA A 466 -2.59 -45.57 22.69
CA ALA A 466 -2.92 -46.03 24.05
C ALA A 466 -3.49 -47.44 24.09
N THR A 467 -4.24 -47.84 23.08
CA THR A 467 -4.99 -49.15 23.08
C THR A 467 -4.33 -50.22 22.23
N GLY A 468 -3.32 -49.91 21.43
CA GLY A 468 -2.73 -50.79 20.43
C GLY A 468 -3.67 -51.12 19.27
N GLY A 469 -4.70 -50.29 19.04
CA GLY A 469 -5.70 -50.47 18.00
C GLY A 469 -5.15 -50.32 16.60
N GLN A 470 -5.80 -50.97 15.63
CA GLN A 470 -5.45 -50.84 14.22
C GLN A 470 -5.89 -49.46 13.68
N LEU A 471 -4.97 -48.74 13.05
CA LEU A 471 -5.24 -47.43 12.43
C LEU A 471 -5.82 -47.58 11.04
N PRO A 472 -6.81 -46.77 10.65
CA PRO A 472 -7.18 -46.62 9.25
C PRO A 472 -6.05 -45.94 8.46
N ALA A 473 -6.07 -46.11 7.15
CA ALA A 473 -5.05 -45.48 6.27
C ALA A 473 -4.83 -43.99 6.61
N ALA A 474 -3.56 -43.56 6.51
CA ALA A 474 -3.20 -42.17 6.71
C ALA A 474 -3.98 -41.28 5.73
N PRO A 475 -4.39 -40.06 6.14
CA PRO A 475 -4.98 -39.12 5.22
C PRO A 475 -3.94 -38.71 4.15
N GLY A 476 -4.39 -38.44 2.93
CA GLY A 476 -3.51 -37.83 1.93
C GLY A 476 -3.11 -36.41 2.30
N PRO A 477 -2.00 -35.91 1.77
CA PRO A 477 -1.59 -34.52 1.99
C PRO A 477 -2.61 -33.55 1.39
N GLN A 478 -2.79 -32.41 2.05
CA GLN A 478 -3.67 -31.33 1.63
C GLN A 478 -2.82 -30.22 1.03
N ASP A 479 -3.10 -29.86 -0.22
CA ASP A 479 -2.37 -28.74 -0.84
C ASP A 479 -2.84 -27.41 -0.25
N VAL A 480 -1.90 -26.55 0.12
CA VAL A 480 -2.17 -25.24 0.74
C VAL A 480 -2.85 -24.31 -0.26
N HIS A 481 -3.86 -23.55 0.18
CA HIS A 481 -4.47 -22.54 -0.67
C HIS A 481 -3.41 -21.48 -1.08
N PRO A 482 -3.37 -21.02 -2.35
CA PRO A 482 -2.33 -20.12 -2.83
C PRO A 482 -2.21 -18.80 -2.05
N THR A 483 -3.28 -18.36 -1.38
CA THR A 483 -3.33 -17.13 -0.58
C THR A 483 -3.09 -17.35 0.92
N ALA A 484 -2.98 -18.59 1.38
CA ALA A 484 -2.82 -18.92 2.81
C ALA A 484 -1.57 -18.29 3.44
N TYR A 485 -0.52 -18.06 2.64
CA TYR A 485 0.69 -17.38 3.08
C TYR A 485 0.43 -15.94 3.56
N ALA A 486 -0.46 -15.21 2.89
CA ALA A 486 -0.75 -13.82 3.23
C ALA A 486 -1.50 -13.66 4.57
N SER A 487 -2.29 -14.67 4.94
CA SER A 487 -3.05 -14.68 6.21
C SER A 487 -2.27 -15.24 7.40
N ALA A 488 -1.27 -16.09 7.17
CA ALA A 488 -0.48 -16.76 8.21
C ALA A 488 0.73 -15.96 8.74
N VAL A 489 0.91 -14.70 8.33
CA VAL A 489 2.06 -13.85 8.72
C VAL A 489 1.90 -13.23 10.11
N VAL A 490 0.70 -13.26 10.71
CA VAL A 490 0.45 -12.69 12.03
C VAL A 490 0.35 -13.83 13.04
N PRO A 491 1.24 -13.90 14.07
CA PRO A 491 1.00 -14.80 15.18
C PRO A 491 -0.33 -14.43 15.85
N PRO A 492 -1.15 -15.41 16.27
CA PRO A 492 -2.33 -15.12 17.05
C PRO A 492 -1.89 -14.33 18.29
N SER A 493 -2.41 -13.11 18.42
CA SER A 493 -2.19 -12.25 19.59
C SER A 493 -2.69 -13.01 20.82
N GLY A 494 -1.74 -13.42 21.67
CA GLY A 494 -2.02 -14.02 22.98
C GLY A 494 -2.56 -12.99 23.96
#